data_f49c9149ff4cd3568c0c780f3ffdda40
#
_entry.id   f49c9149ff4cd3568c0c780f3ffdda40
#
_cell.length_a   1.000
_cell.length_b   1.000
_cell.length_c   1.000
_cell.angle_alpha   90.00
_cell.angle_beta   90.00
_cell.angle_gamma   90.00
#
_symmetry.space_group_name_H-M   'P 1'
#
loop_
_entity.id
_entity.type
_entity.pdbx_description
1 polymer ?
#
loop_
_entity_poly.entity_id
_entity_poly.type
_entity_poly.pdbx_seq_one_letter_code
_entity_poly.pdbx_strand_id
1 'polypeptide(L)'
;MSAPLRGHGFTLIELMIVVAVLAILVSIAYPSYREYVVRTHRTEGKALLAEVSARLERCFTLHNAYNHADCVAAATATSEGGWYRVTADPVTASSYTLRAAPQRAQAIDDARCGTLTLTHVGVRGHTGTPPSGYACW
;
A
#
# COMPACT_ATOMS: atom_id res chain seq x y z
N MET A 1 -20.18 -20.60 -58.30
CA MET A 1 -19.22 -19.50 -58.56
C MET A 1 -18.87 -18.84 -57.21
N SER A 2 -17.74 -19.18 -56.63
CA SER A 2 -17.34 -18.63 -55.32
C SER A 2 -16.46 -17.41 -55.56
N ALA A 3 -16.88 -16.24 -55.11
CA ALA A 3 -16.09 -15.01 -55.20
C ALA A 3 -14.90 -15.09 -54.23
N PRO A 4 -13.67 -14.78 -54.63
CA PRO A 4 -12.54 -14.74 -53.72
C PRO A 4 -12.67 -13.54 -52.78
N LEU A 5 -12.64 -13.80 -51.47
CA LEU A 5 -12.52 -12.78 -50.44
C LEU A 5 -11.16 -12.09 -50.60
N ARG A 6 -11.12 -10.84 -51.03
CA ARG A 6 -9.90 -10.03 -51.08
C ARG A 6 -9.51 -9.71 -49.64
N GLY A 7 -8.52 -10.45 -49.15
CA GLY A 7 -7.84 -10.10 -47.89
C GLY A 7 -7.06 -8.79 -48.08
N HIS A 8 -7.50 -7.72 -47.42
CA HIS A 8 -6.73 -6.48 -47.34
C HIS A 8 -5.59 -6.71 -46.33
N GLY A 9 -4.37 -6.73 -46.81
CA GLY A 9 -3.18 -6.79 -45.96
C GLY A 9 -2.94 -5.42 -45.28
N PHE A 10 -2.42 -5.44 -44.05
CA PHE A 10 -1.98 -4.22 -43.35
C PHE A 10 -0.79 -3.59 -44.07
N THR A 11 -0.81 -2.26 -44.20
CA THR A 11 0.34 -1.52 -44.72
C THR A 11 1.38 -1.26 -43.62
N LEU A 12 2.64 -1.14 -44.01
CA LEU A 12 3.72 -0.83 -43.05
C LEU A 12 3.50 0.51 -42.36
N ILE A 13 3.00 1.51 -43.09
CA ILE A 13 2.69 2.83 -42.53
C ILE A 13 1.57 2.77 -41.48
N GLU A 14 0.54 1.95 -41.70
CA GLU A 14 -0.56 1.75 -40.76
C GLU A 14 -0.05 1.13 -39.46
N LEU A 15 0.84 0.13 -39.53
CA LEU A 15 1.48 -0.45 -38.36
C LEU A 15 2.32 0.58 -37.58
N MET A 16 3.09 1.43 -38.29
CA MET A 16 3.91 2.47 -37.66
C MET A 16 3.03 3.50 -36.93
N ILE A 17 1.90 3.91 -37.49
CA ILE A 17 0.98 4.85 -36.85
C ILE A 17 0.38 4.20 -35.58
N VAL A 18 -0.06 2.96 -35.66
CA VAL A 18 -0.63 2.25 -34.51
C VAL A 18 0.38 2.15 -33.35
N VAL A 19 1.63 1.76 -33.65
CA VAL A 19 2.68 1.67 -32.62
C VAL A 19 3.00 3.04 -32.03
N ALA A 20 3.03 4.10 -32.84
CA ALA A 20 3.26 5.47 -32.36
C ALA A 20 2.15 5.93 -31.41
N VAL A 21 0.89 5.68 -31.76
CA VAL A 21 -0.27 6.03 -30.90
C VAL A 21 -0.25 5.24 -29.61
N LEU A 22 0.03 3.93 -29.66
CA LEU A 22 0.15 3.08 -28.47
C LEU A 22 1.28 3.56 -27.55
N ALA A 23 2.43 3.93 -28.11
CA ALA A 23 3.55 4.46 -27.31
C ALA A 23 3.17 5.73 -26.52
N ILE A 24 2.43 6.65 -27.15
CA ILE A 24 1.93 7.87 -26.50
C ILE A 24 0.97 7.52 -25.36
N LEU A 25 0.00 6.64 -25.60
CA LEU A 25 -0.97 6.22 -24.59
C LEU A 25 -0.31 5.55 -23.38
N VAL A 26 0.62 4.63 -23.63
CA VAL A 26 1.37 3.93 -22.57
C VAL A 26 2.21 4.91 -21.74
N SER A 27 2.81 5.91 -22.37
CA SER A 27 3.64 6.90 -21.66
C SER A 27 2.87 7.68 -20.58
N ILE A 28 1.58 7.88 -20.76
CA ILE A 28 0.67 8.54 -19.80
C ILE A 28 0.06 7.54 -18.82
N ALA A 29 -0.34 6.38 -19.30
CA ALA A 29 -1.04 5.36 -18.51
C ALA A 29 -0.13 4.68 -17.47
N TYR A 30 1.13 4.42 -17.83
CA TYR A 30 2.05 3.67 -16.97
C TYR A 30 2.35 4.36 -15.62
N PRO A 31 2.73 5.65 -15.54
CA PRO A 31 2.98 6.32 -14.26
C PRO A 31 1.73 6.42 -13.40
N SER A 32 0.56 6.64 -14.00
CA SER A 32 -0.72 6.68 -13.29
C SER A 32 -1.06 5.32 -12.67
N TYR A 33 -0.84 4.23 -13.40
CA TYR A 33 -1.04 2.87 -12.89
C TYR A 33 -0.11 2.54 -11.72
N ARG A 34 1.17 2.90 -11.79
CA ARG A 34 2.12 2.68 -10.68
C ARG A 34 1.68 3.39 -9.42
N GLU A 35 1.28 4.66 -9.51
CA GLU A 35 0.78 5.41 -8.35
C GLU A 35 -0.48 4.75 -7.74
N TYR A 36 -1.38 4.26 -8.58
CA TYR A 36 -2.56 3.52 -8.13
C TYR A 36 -2.18 2.25 -7.35
N VAL A 37 -1.24 1.46 -7.84
CA VAL A 37 -0.75 0.23 -7.17
C VAL A 37 -0.13 0.57 -5.82
N VAL A 38 0.72 1.59 -5.74
CA VAL A 38 1.33 2.04 -4.47
C VAL A 38 0.26 2.42 -3.44
N ARG A 39 -0.79 3.14 -3.86
CA ARG A 39 -1.92 3.50 -2.98
C ARG A 39 -2.72 2.28 -2.52
N THR A 40 -2.91 1.30 -3.39
CA THR A 40 -3.59 0.05 -3.04
C THR A 40 -2.83 -0.71 -1.97
N HIS A 41 -1.51 -0.90 -2.13
CA HIS A 41 -0.68 -1.53 -1.10
C HIS A 41 -0.70 -0.74 0.22
N ARG A 42 -0.70 0.60 0.15
CA ARG A 42 -0.82 1.44 1.36
C ARG A 42 -2.14 1.21 2.09
N THR A 43 -3.23 0.94 1.37
CA THR A 43 -4.52 0.60 1.98
C THR A 43 -4.45 -0.70 2.77
N GLU A 44 -3.69 -1.72 2.32
CA GLU A 44 -3.42 -2.92 3.12
C GLU A 44 -2.70 -2.59 4.43
N GLY A 45 -1.69 -1.70 4.39
CA GLY A 45 -0.98 -1.25 5.59
C GLY A 45 -1.89 -0.56 6.60
N LYS A 46 -2.81 0.29 6.12
CA LYS A 46 -3.82 0.96 6.96
C LYS A 46 -4.82 -0.03 7.56
N ALA A 47 -5.30 -0.97 6.77
CA ALA A 47 -6.21 -2.01 7.24
C ALA A 47 -5.54 -2.87 8.33
N LEU A 48 -4.29 -3.26 8.12
CA LEU A 48 -3.52 -4.03 9.08
C LEU A 48 -3.27 -3.26 10.39
N LEU A 49 -2.99 -1.94 10.32
CA LEU A 49 -2.88 -1.09 11.51
C LEU A 49 -4.17 -1.08 12.32
N ALA A 50 -5.31 -0.94 11.66
CA ALA A 50 -6.62 -0.97 12.31
C ALA A 50 -6.93 -2.33 12.94
N GLU A 51 -6.58 -3.42 12.26
CA GLU A 51 -6.77 -4.78 12.76
C GLU A 51 -5.92 -5.05 14.00
N VAL A 52 -4.61 -4.73 13.96
CA VAL A 52 -3.71 -4.91 15.10
C VAL A 52 -4.11 -4.02 16.27
N SER A 53 -4.53 -2.77 16.00
CA SER A 53 -5.10 -1.89 17.02
C SER A 53 -6.29 -2.54 17.72
N ALA A 54 -7.25 -3.07 16.97
CA ALA A 54 -8.41 -3.75 17.55
C ALA A 54 -8.04 -5.03 18.34
N ARG A 55 -6.97 -5.73 17.96
CA ARG A 55 -6.44 -6.87 18.73
C ARG A 55 -5.86 -6.40 20.06
N LEU A 56 -5.09 -5.32 20.07
CA LEU A 56 -4.51 -4.75 21.28
C LEU A 56 -5.58 -4.22 22.25
N GLU A 57 -6.63 -3.57 21.76
CA GLU A 57 -7.75 -3.12 22.60
C GLU A 57 -8.47 -4.31 23.26
N ARG A 58 -8.72 -5.40 22.51
CA ARG A 58 -9.30 -6.63 23.10
C ARG A 58 -8.36 -7.25 24.14
N CYS A 59 -7.04 -7.25 23.88
CA CYS A 59 -6.07 -7.77 24.83
C CYS A 59 -6.04 -6.91 26.11
N PHE A 60 -6.09 -5.59 25.96
CA PHE A 60 -6.17 -4.66 27.10
C PHE A 60 -7.38 -4.92 27.99
N THR A 61 -8.55 -5.22 27.40
CA THR A 61 -9.75 -5.56 28.22
C THR A 61 -9.59 -6.82 29.06
N LEU A 62 -8.70 -7.74 28.67
CA LEU A 62 -8.43 -8.97 29.40
C LEU A 62 -7.33 -8.79 30.47
N HIS A 63 -6.29 -8.03 30.16
CA HIS A 63 -5.08 -7.94 30.97
C HIS A 63 -4.90 -6.57 31.65
N ASN A 64 -5.73 -5.58 31.32
CA ASN A 64 -5.65 -4.19 31.78
C ASN A 64 -4.26 -3.54 31.56
N ALA A 65 -3.51 -4.03 30.59
CA ALA A 65 -2.19 -3.52 30.18
C ALA A 65 -1.83 -3.95 28.78
N TYR A 66 -1.32 -3.03 27.93
CA TYR A 66 -0.85 -3.35 26.57
C TYR A 66 0.51 -4.07 26.56
N ASN A 67 1.33 -3.90 27.58
CA ASN A 67 2.65 -4.53 27.66
C ASN A 67 2.62 -5.96 28.25
N HIS A 68 1.44 -6.55 28.44
CA HIS A 68 1.33 -7.97 28.75
C HIS A 68 1.91 -8.82 27.61
N ALA A 69 2.56 -9.94 27.93
CA ALA A 69 3.26 -10.78 26.94
C ALA A 69 2.37 -11.18 25.77
N ASP A 70 1.11 -11.57 26.03
CA ASP A 70 0.15 -11.95 25.01
C ASP A 70 -0.22 -10.79 24.10
N CYS A 71 -0.32 -9.56 24.64
CA CYS A 71 -0.64 -8.36 23.87
C CYS A 71 0.54 -7.97 22.96
N VAL A 72 1.76 -8.02 23.48
CA VAL A 72 2.96 -7.73 22.68
C VAL A 72 3.13 -8.75 21.56
N ALA A 73 2.88 -10.03 21.83
CA ALA A 73 2.91 -11.08 20.80
C ALA A 73 1.87 -10.83 19.70
N ALA A 74 0.66 -10.36 20.07
CA ALA A 74 -0.41 -10.03 19.12
C ALA A 74 -0.18 -8.73 18.33
N ALA A 75 0.79 -7.91 18.72
CA ALA A 75 1.09 -6.59 18.15
C ALA A 75 1.91 -6.63 16.86
N THR A 76 2.37 -7.81 16.45
CA THR A 76 3.16 -7.99 15.21
C THR A 76 2.34 -8.73 14.18
N ALA A 77 2.25 -8.18 12.97
CA ALA A 77 1.55 -8.80 11.85
C ALA A 77 2.15 -8.35 10.51
N THR A 78 1.91 -9.14 9.47
CA THR A 78 2.27 -8.81 8.08
C THR A 78 1.00 -8.79 7.24
N SER A 79 0.89 -7.83 6.31
CA SER A 79 -0.27 -7.74 5.42
C SER A 79 -0.35 -8.98 4.50
N GLU A 80 -1.54 -9.30 4.01
CA GLU A 80 -1.79 -10.47 3.18
C GLU A 80 -0.89 -10.50 1.94
N GLY A 81 -0.74 -9.37 1.26
CA GLY A 81 0.18 -9.22 0.13
C GLY A 81 1.67 -9.14 0.52
N GLY A 82 1.99 -9.04 1.81
CA GLY A 82 3.36 -8.91 2.31
C GLY A 82 4.00 -7.55 2.03
N TRP A 83 3.18 -6.52 1.73
CA TRP A 83 3.65 -5.17 1.39
C TRP A 83 3.90 -4.29 2.62
N TYR A 84 3.30 -4.65 3.77
CA TYR A 84 3.50 -3.94 5.03
C TYR A 84 3.68 -4.92 6.18
N ARG A 85 4.55 -4.56 7.12
CA ARG A 85 4.70 -5.24 8.40
C ARG A 85 4.40 -4.26 9.52
N VAL A 86 3.48 -4.65 10.40
CA VAL A 86 3.14 -3.88 11.61
C VAL A 86 3.92 -4.41 12.80
N THR A 87 4.43 -3.48 13.59
CA THR A 87 5.03 -3.72 14.90
C THR A 87 4.53 -2.65 15.86
N ALA A 88 4.47 -2.95 17.15
CA ALA A 88 4.19 -1.95 18.17
C ALA A 88 5.50 -1.54 18.85
N ASP A 89 5.81 -0.24 18.81
CA ASP A 89 6.97 0.37 19.45
C ASP A 89 6.80 1.90 19.53
N PRO A 90 6.80 2.48 20.73
CA PRO A 90 6.87 1.88 22.06
C PRO A 90 5.55 1.22 22.52
N VAL A 91 5.64 0.30 23.48
CA VAL A 91 4.49 -0.30 24.19
C VAL A 91 4.70 -0.13 25.69
N THR A 92 3.74 0.48 26.35
CA THR A 92 3.70 0.64 27.80
C THR A 92 2.46 -0.05 28.38
N ALA A 93 2.22 0.01 29.68
CA ALA A 93 1.00 -0.54 30.25
C ALA A 93 -0.28 0.17 29.74
N SER A 94 -0.20 1.48 29.45
CA SER A 94 -1.37 2.31 29.12
C SER A 94 -1.34 2.92 27.72
N SER A 95 -0.30 2.67 26.92
CA SER A 95 -0.16 3.26 25.57
C SER A 95 0.66 2.40 24.63
N TYR A 96 0.40 2.55 23.32
CA TYR A 96 1.21 1.98 22.26
C TYR A 96 1.27 2.91 21.05
N THR A 97 2.28 2.70 20.25
CA THR A 97 2.35 3.24 18.87
C THR A 97 2.60 2.09 17.93
N LEU A 98 1.65 1.87 17.00
CA LEU A 98 1.83 0.92 15.90
C LEU A 98 2.57 1.58 14.76
N ARG A 99 3.44 0.80 14.11
CA ARG A 99 4.24 1.19 12.96
C ARG A 99 4.05 0.19 11.84
N ALA A 100 3.47 0.61 10.72
CA ALA A 100 3.39 -0.19 9.50
C ALA A 100 4.54 0.20 8.58
N ALA A 101 5.58 -0.61 8.59
CA ALA A 101 6.75 -0.41 7.73
C ALA A 101 6.50 -1.04 6.36
N PRO A 102 6.65 -0.28 5.25
CA PRO A 102 6.55 -0.84 3.91
C PRO A 102 7.68 -1.84 3.66
N GLN A 103 7.38 -2.90 2.91
CA GLN A 103 8.29 -3.99 2.60
C GLN A 103 8.57 -4.07 1.10
N ARG A 104 9.66 -4.73 0.72
CA ARG A 104 9.98 -5.01 -0.69
C ARG A 104 10.01 -3.73 -1.54
N ALA A 105 9.44 -3.79 -2.76
CA ALA A 105 9.36 -2.64 -3.67
C ALA A 105 8.54 -1.48 -3.09
N GLN A 106 7.54 -1.75 -2.23
CA GLN A 106 6.74 -0.71 -1.59
C GLN A 106 7.60 0.25 -0.74
N ALA A 107 8.67 -0.23 -0.12
CA ALA A 107 9.58 0.61 0.66
C ALA A 107 10.29 1.68 -0.19
N ILE A 108 10.51 1.39 -1.46
CA ILE A 108 11.12 2.32 -2.43
C ILE A 108 10.04 3.18 -3.09
N ASP A 109 8.98 2.54 -3.56
CA ASP A 109 7.93 3.19 -4.35
C ASP A 109 7.08 4.17 -3.51
N ASP A 110 6.92 3.90 -2.20
CA ASP A 110 6.17 4.73 -1.25
C ASP A 110 7.05 5.47 -0.23
N ALA A 111 8.29 5.75 -0.57
CA ALA A 111 9.22 6.48 0.30
C ALA A 111 8.68 7.86 0.72
N ARG A 112 7.77 8.45 -0.07
CA ARG A 112 7.09 9.72 0.25
C ARG A 112 6.27 9.64 1.54
N CYS A 113 5.59 8.53 1.79
CA CYS A 113 4.84 8.30 3.02
C CYS A 113 5.68 7.53 4.05
N GLY A 114 6.54 6.63 3.61
CA GLY A 114 7.38 5.81 4.48
C GLY A 114 6.56 4.91 5.40
N THR A 115 6.96 4.83 6.65
CA THR A 115 6.26 4.06 7.68
C THR A 115 5.03 4.81 8.17
N LEU A 116 3.86 4.18 8.10
CA LEU A 116 2.63 4.72 8.69
C LEU A 116 2.60 4.43 10.19
N THR A 117 2.08 5.36 10.97
CA THR A 117 1.97 5.21 12.43
C THR A 117 0.54 5.44 12.90
N LEU A 118 0.14 4.69 13.94
CA LEU A 118 -1.15 4.82 14.61
C LEU A 118 -0.95 4.66 16.12
N THR A 119 -1.38 5.65 16.90
CA THR A 119 -1.31 5.58 18.36
C THR A 119 -2.58 4.98 18.96
N HIS A 120 -2.52 4.56 20.23
CA HIS A 120 -3.66 4.06 21.00
C HIS A 120 -4.85 5.04 21.07
N VAL A 121 -4.62 6.33 20.93
CA VAL A 121 -5.68 7.38 20.89
C VAL A 121 -6.14 7.71 19.46
N GLY A 122 -5.71 6.93 18.45
CA GLY A 122 -6.13 7.10 17.08
C GLY A 122 -5.40 8.18 16.29
N VAL A 123 -4.31 8.76 16.82
CA VAL A 123 -3.50 9.72 16.08
C VAL A 123 -2.74 9.00 14.97
N ARG A 124 -2.89 9.51 13.74
CA ARG A 124 -2.28 8.98 12.52
C ARG A 124 -1.06 9.81 12.14
N GLY A 125 -0.01 9.15 11.68
CA GLY A 125 1.21 9.82 11.24
C GLY A 125 1.96 9.00 10.17
N HIS A 126 3.04 9.56 9.68
CA HIS A 126 3.94 8.92 8.73
C HIS A 126 5.36 9.45 8.93
N THR A 127 6.37 8.70 8.48
CA THR A 127 7.78 9.10 8.62
C THR A 127 8.34 9.76 7.37
N GLY A 128 7.67 9.63 6.23
CA GLY A 128 8.11 10.22 4.97
C GLY A 128 7.84 11.72 4.89
N THR A 129 8.31 12.33 3.81
CA THR A 129 8.14 13.75 3.49
C THR A 129 7.36 13.90 2.18
N PRO A 130 6.03 13.72 2.21
CA PRO A 130 5.22 13.85 1.01
C PRO A 130 5.17 15.30 0.54
N PRO A 131 4.98 15.54 -0.78
CA PRO A 131 4.72 16.88 -1.31
C PRO A 131 3.44 17.48 -0.70
N SER A 132 3.34 18.81 -0.71
CA SER A 132 2.14 19.49 -0.23
C SER A 132 0.87 18.98 -0.94
N GLY A 133 -0.17 18.65 -0.16
CA GLY A 133 -1.42 18.12 -0.67
C GLY A 133 -1.42 16.62 -0.97
N TYR A 134 -0.31 15.90 -0.78
CA TYR A 134 -0.27 14.45 -0.94
C TYR A 134 -0.74 13.74 0.32
N ALA A 135 -1.82 12.96 0.22
CA ALA A 135 -2.40 12.25 1.35
C ALA A 135 -1.74 10.88 1.55
N CYS A 136 -1.12 10.68 2.72
CA CYS A 136 -0.60 9.37 3.16
C CYS A 136 -1.64 8.52 3.91
N TRP A 137 -2.63 9.17 4.50
CA TRP A 137 -3.74 8.56 5.24
C TRP A 137 -5.07 8.75 4.53
#